data_97373c367daff80c10342480212ea95b
#
_entry.id   97373c367daff80c10342480212ea95b
#
_cell.length_a   1.000
_cell.length_b   1.000
_cell.length_c   1.000
_cell.angle_alpha   90.00
_cell.angle_beta   90.00
_cell.angle_gamma   90.00
#
_symmetry.space_group_name_H-M   'P 1'
#
loop_
_entity.id
_entity.type
_entity.pdbx_description
1 polymer ?
#
loop_
_entity_poly.entity_id
_entity_poly.type
_entity_poly.pdbx_seq_one_letter_code
_entity_poly.pdbx_strand_id
1 'polypeptide(L)'
;MSLTSKSLLKILLGAAALAPSVASAQHGAPGGAPPAPVVVDEARLDVFSAALWVPGTVISRNDARIGAETDGRVTWVAEVGERIEAGQPIVRVDDIDLRLDQEDNAARLASLLAQERFQRNNLERLNQLAANSNASANQLDEAQAQLDMTVQEIRRARVAVAQTERRIEQSQVIAPFTGVVVERLVEVGEFVARGAEVARLVDTENREIRAQAPLSVAAWLRPGLEVTVLHGQLESLSPVRQAIPVGDERSRMFEVRVAATDPAWVIGSPVRVALPNGEPRQLVAVPRDALVLRGSEIFVLRVTADNVVEKISVNTGIGLGSLVEVIGDVSGGDRVITRGAERLQPGQSVVVAGG
;
A
#
# COMPACT_ATOMS: atom_id res chain seq x y z
N MET A 1 14.62 61.52 -42.90
CA MET A 1 14.26 61.59 -44.33
C MET A 1 12.77 61.28 -44.36
N SER A 2 11.95 62.34 -44.42
CA SER A 2 11.34 62.94 -45.60
C SER A 2 10.31 62.01 -46.20
N LEU A 3 9.09 62.35 -46.44
CA LEU A 3 8.24 63.47 -46.66
C LEU A 3 6.84 62.94 -46.94
N THR A 4 5.80 63.52 -46.32
CA THR A 4 4.73 64.36 -46.90
C THR A 4 3.88 63.78 -48.02
N SER A 5 2.52 63.82 -47.97
CA SER A 5 1.73 64.91 -48.53
C SER A 5 0.23 64.57 -48.43
N LYS A 6 -0.67 65.26 -47.74
CA LYS A 6 -1.58 66.35 -48.15
C LYS A 6 -2.31 66.15 -49.49
N SER A 7 -3.67 66.18 -49.45
CA SER A 7 -4.60 67.09 -50.21
C SER A 7 -6.03 66.61 -49.94
N LEU A 8 -6.94 67.31 -49.31
CA LEU A 8 -7.72 68.47 -49.66
C LEU A 8 -8.55 68.32 -50.96
N LEU A 9 -9.94 68.28 -50.90
CA LEU A 9 -10.79 69.44 -51.26
C LEU A 9 -12.20 69.04 -51.73
N LYS A 10 -13.15 69.74 -51.16
CA LYS A 10 -14.40 70.34 -51.69
C LYS A 10 -15.69 69.57 -51.81
N ILE A 11 -16.68 69.76 -50.97
CA ILE A 11 -17.83 70.66 -51.05
C ILE A 11 -18.71 70.52 -52.33
N LEU A 12 -19.97 70.04 -52.16
CA LEU A 12 -21.11 70.71 -52.71
C LEU A 12 -22.42 70.53 -51.93
N LEU A 13 -23.07 71.60 -51.62
CA LEU A 13 -24.37 71.75 -51.00
C LEU A 13 -25.49 71.30 -51.92
N GLY A 14 -26.53 70.68 -51.35
CA GLY A 14 -27.80 70.41 -51.98
C GLY A 14 -28.89 70.29 -50.90
N ALA A 15 -29.55 71.42 -50.63
CA ALA A 15 -30.73 71.43 -49.75
C ALA A 15 -31.98 70.98 -50.50
N ALA A 16 -32.74 70.05 -49.90
CA ALA A 16 -34.13 69.83 -50.23
C ALA A 16 -34.89 69.39 -48.98
N ALA A 17 -35.99 70.11 -48.75
CA ALA A 17 -36.77 70.10 -47.56
C ALA A 17 -37.85 68.99 -47.52
N LEU A 18 -38.40 68.79 -46.29
CA LEU A 18 -39.76 68.38 -45.89
C LEU A 18 -40.08 66.88 -45.88
N ALA A 19 -40.38 66.25 -44.78
CA ALA A 19 -41.60 66.32 -43.99
C ALA A 19 -41.53 65.35 -42.79
N PRO A 20 -42.10 65.60 -41.64
CA PRO A 20 -42.07 64.64 -40.52
C PRO A 20 -43.14 63.57 -40.67
N SER A 21 -42.79 62.31 -40.87
CA SER A 21 -43.65 61.18 -40.64
C SER A 21 -43.53 60.71 -39.20
N VAL A 22 -44.62 60.91 -38.45
CA VAL A 22 -44.77 60.35 -37.10
C VAL A 22 -44.82 58.82 -37.21
N ALA A 23 -43.69 58.16 -36.93
CA ALA A 23 -43.66 56.72 -36.76
C ALA A 23 -44.03 56.42 -35.31
N SER A 24 -45.18 55.78 -35.13
CA SER A 24 -45.66 55.24 -33.86
C SER A 24 -44.64 54.23 -33.30
N ALA A 25 -44.01 54.57 -32.18
CA ALA A 25 -43.20 53.63 -31.41
C ALA A 25 -44.13 52.52 -30.86
N GLN A 26 -44.14 51.37 -31.50
CA GLN A 26 -44.63 50.15 -30.87
C GLN A 26 -43.68 49.83 -29.70
N HIS A 27 -44.21 49.94 -28.49
CA HIS A 27 -43.59 49.38 -27.29
C HIS A 27 -43.59 47.85 -27.50
N GLY A 28 -42.47 47.29 -27.99
CA GLY A 28 -42.18 45.88 -27.92
C GLY A 28 -42.12 45.47 -26.46
N ALA A 29 -42.84 44.45 -26.09
CA ALA A 29 -42.73 43.80 -24.81
C ALA A 29 -41.26 43.51 -24.46
N PRO A 30 -40.85 43.48 -23.19
CA PRO A 30 -39.48 43.16 -22.80
C PRO A 30 -39.19 41.72 -23.27
N GLY A 31 -38.54 41.57 -24.42
CA GLY A 31 -38.00 40.31 -24.91
C GLY A 31 -36.90 39.90 -23.93
N GLY A 32 -37.17 38.82 -23.19
CA GLY A 32 -36.19 38.22 -22.32
C GLY A 32 -34.91 37.93 -23.11
N ALA A 33 -33.72 38.17 -22.50
CA ALA A 33 -32.48 37.78 -23.11
C ALA A 33 -32.54 36.32 -23.56
N PRO A 34 -31.92 35.95 -24.69
CA PRO A 34 -31.91 34.55 -25.14
C PRO A 34 -31.34 33.64 -24.04
N PRO A 35 -31.90 32.40 -23.89
CA PRO A 35 -31.45 31.50 -22.86
C PRO A 35 -29.94 31.24 -22.96
N ALA A 36 -29.22 31.40 -21.87
CA ALA A 36 -27.76 31.20 -21.84
C ALA A 36 -27.44 29.72 -21.67
N PRO A 37 -26.45 29.18 -22.41
CA PRO A 37 -25.99 27.81 -22.21
C PRO A 37 -25.20 27.68 -20.91
N VAL A 38 -25.54 26.66 -20.10
CA VAL A 38 -24.90 26.38 -18.81
C VAL A 38 -24.61 24.89 -18.66
N VAL A 39 -23.57 24.57 -17.90
CA VAL A 39 -23.31 23.21 -17.43
C VAL A 39 -23.77 23.13 -15.99
N VAL A 40 -24.51 22.08 -15.66
CA VAL A 40 -25.02 21.82 -14.31
C VAL A 40 -24.48 20.52 -13.77
N ASP A 41 -24.36 20.43 -12.45
CA ASP A 41 -24.13 19.21 -11.70
C ASP A 41 -25.13 19.14 -10.54
N GLU A 42 -25.24 18.01 -9.88
CA GLU A 42 -26.19 17.80 -8.80
C GLU A 42 -25.56 18.06 -7.44
N ALA A 43 -26.25 18.76 -6.57
CA ALA A 43 -25.92 18.83 -5.16
C ALA A 43 -26.09 17.47 -4.51
N ARG A 44 -25.13 16.99 -3.76
CA ARG A 44 -25.12 15.66 -3.14
C ARG A 44 -25.48 15.79 -1.68
N LEU A 45 -26.47 15.01 -1.26
CA LEU A 45 -26.77 14.78 0.16
C LEU A 45 -26.18 13.42 0.53
N ASP A 46 -25.11 13.40 1.32
CA ASP A 46 -24.45 12.17 1.72
C ASP A 46 -23.84 12.32 3.10
N VAL A 47 -23.34 11.21 3.65
CA VAL A 47 -22.67 11.19 4.95
C VAL A 47 -21.18 11.43 4.73
N PHE A 48 -20.72 12.57 5.17
CA PHE A 48 -19.32 12.98 5.05
C PHE A 48 -18.69 13.22 6.44
N SER A 49 -17.37 13.03 6.51
CA SER A 49 -16.57 13.51 7.64
C SER A 49 -15.45 14.41 7.12
N ALA A 50 -15.03 15.36 7.95
CA ALA A 50 -13.83 16.14 7.65
C ALA A 50 -12.64 15.20 7.47
N ALA A 51 -11.82 15.43 6.44
CA ALA A 51 -10.63 14.64 6.16
C ALA A 51 -9.36 15.39 6.59
N LEU A 52 -8.52 14.70 7.34
CA LEU A 52 -7.17 15.14 7.66
C LEU A 52 -6.18 14.42 6.75
N TRP A 53 -5.49 15.17 5.92
CA TRP A 53 -4.44 14.62 5.08
C TRP A 53 -3.14 14.44 5.86
N VAL A 54 -2.69 13.22 6.00
CA VAL A 54 -1.42 12.88 6.66
C VAL A 54 -0.42 12.30 5.65
N PRO A 55 0.87 12.56 5.82
CA PRO A 55 1.90 11.93 4.99
C PRO A 55 2.01 10.44 5.35
N GLY A 56 2.26 9.63 4.34
CA GLY A 56 2.55 8.22 4.46
C GLY A 56 3.66 7.79 3.51
N THR A 57 4.16 6.60 3.72
CA THR A 57 5.18 5.97 2.87
C THR A 57 4.76 4.54 2.58
N VAL A 58 4.89 4.13 1.33
CA VAL A 58 4.71 2.73 0.93
C VAL A 58 5.88 1.92 1.48
N ILE A 59 5.60 0.88 2.23
CA ILE A 59 6.60 0.00 2.81
C ILE A 59 6.29 -1.45 2.47
N SER A 60 7.29 -2.30 2.55
CA SER A 60 7.10 -3.75 2.57
C SER A 60 6.58 -4.20 3.93
N ARG A 61 5.78 -5.26 3.93
CA ARG A 61 5.39 -5.95 5.16
C ARG A 61 6.50 -6.84 5.70
N ASN A 62 7.34 -7.36 4.81
CA ASN A 62 8.47 -8.23 5.13
C ASN A 62 9.75 -7.62 4.54
N ASP A 63 10.57 -7.05 5.38
CA ASP A 63 11.87 -6.46 5.07
C ASP A 63 12.84 -6.98 6.11
N ALA A 64 13.73 -7.89 5.71
CA ALA A 64 14.60 -8.60 6.63
C ALA A 64 16.05 -8.56 6.17
N ARG A 65 16.94 -8.37 7.14
CA ARG A 65 18.36 -8.65 7.00
C ARG A 65 18.59 -10.10 7.38
N ILE A 66 19.07 -10.86 6.41
CA ILE A 66 19.29 -12.28 6.53
C ILE A 66 20.69 -12.53 7.06
N GLY A 67 20.82 -13.34 8.10
CA GLY A 67 22.08 -13.68 8.72
C GLY A 67 22.55 -15.09 8.36
N ALA A 68 23.88 -15.30 8.34
CA ALA A 68 24.48 -16.62 8.21
C ALA A 68 24.15 -17.50 9.43
N GLU A 69 23.72 -18.74 9.20
CA GLU A 69 23.44 -19.71 10.28
C GLU A 69 24.67 -20.50 10.69
N THR A 70 25.72 -20.52 9.86
CA THR A 70 27.02 -21.15 10.13
C THR A 70 28.15 -20.24 9.71
N ASP A 71 29.33 -20.52 10.19
CA ASP A 71 30.57 -19.85 9.77
C ASP A 71 31.22 -20.60 8.60
N GLY A 72 31.96 -19.88 7.77
CA GLY A 72 32.69 -20.45 6.64
C GLY A 72 32.89 -19.46 5.48
N ARG A 73 33.49 -19.93 4.40
CA ARG A 73 33.73 -19.16 3.19
C ARG A 73 32.50 -19.17 2.28
N VAL A 74 32.08 -18.00 1.82
CA VAL A 74 30.98 -17.85 0.84
C VAL A 74 31.42 -18.43 -0.51
N THR A 75 30.64 -19.37 -1.03
CA THR A 75 30.86 -19.99 -2.35
C THR A 75 29.94 -19.45 -3.41
N TRP A 76 28.76 -18.95 -3.00
CA TRP A 76 27.80 -18.34 -3.88
C TRP A 76 26.89 -17.38 -3.10
N VAL A 77 26.45 -16.29 -3.76
CA VAL A 77 25.48 -15.33 -3.23
C VAL A 77 24.59 -14.85 -4.38
N ALA A 78 23.30 -14.68 -4.08
CA ALA A 78 22.31 -14.18 -5.03
C ALA A 78 22.60 -12.71 -5.43
N GLU A 79 22.29 -12.35 -6.68
CA GLU A 79 22.54 -11.02 -7.19
C GLU A 79 21.51 -9.99 -6.69
N VAL A 80 21.95 -8.73 -6.58
CA VAL A 80 21.05 -7.62 -6.27
C VAL A 80 20.03 -7.45 -7.40
N GLY A 81 18.75 -7.37 -7.05
CA GLY A 81 17.62 -7.34 -7.99
C GLY A 81 17.07 -8.73 -8.31
N GLU A 82 17.73 -9.80 -7.90
CA GLU A 82 17.22 -11.16 -8.10
C GLU A 82 16.01 -11.43 -7.22
N ARG A 83 14.99 -12.07 -7.81
CA ARG A 83 13.80 -12.54 -7.10
C ARG A 83 14.05 -13.94 -6.59
N ILE A 84 13.92 -14.13 -5.29
CA ILE A 84 14.12 -15.39 -4.59
C ILE A 84 12.78 -15.86 -3.99
N GLU A 85 12.45 -17.11 -4.21
CA GLU A 85 11.26 -17.72 -3.59
C GLU A 85 11.57 -18.22 -2.17
N ALA A 86 10.53 -18.25 -1.33
CA ALA A 86 10.66 -18.81 0.02
C ALA A 86 11.25 -20.22 -0.02
N GLY A 87 12.26 -20.48 0.81
CA GLY A 87 12.98 -21.75 0.87
C GLY A 87 14.13 -21.92 -0.13
N GLN A 88 14.31 -20.99 -1.08
CA GLN A 88 15.47 -20.99 -1.98
C GLN A 88 16.70 -20.39 -1.29
N PRO A 89 17.92 -20.80 -1.66
CA PRO A 89 19.14 -20.26 -1.09
C PRO A 89 19.40 -18.84 -1.56
N ILE A 90 19.83 -17.97 -0.63
CA ILE A 90 20.32 -16.60 -0.88
C ILE A 90 21.85 -16.60 -0.85
N VAL A 91 22.45 -17.37 0.06
CA VAL A 91 23.91 -17.54 0.19
C VAL A 91 24.23 -19.00 0.41
N ARG A 92 25.35 -19.46 -0.12
CA ARG A 92 25.93 -20.78 0.16
C ARG A 92 27.31 -20.60 0.76
N VAL A 93 27.53 -21.25 1.88
CA VAL A 93 28.81 -21.34 2.56
C VAL A 93 29.44 -22.69 2.21
N ASP A 94 30.77 -22.76 2.18
CA ASP A 94 31.52 -23.97 1.93
C ASP A 94 31.14 -25.06 2.97
N ASP A 95 30.72 -26.22 2.48
CA ASP A 95 30.26 -27.34 3.30
C ASP A 95 31.11 -28.61 3.11
N ILE A 96 32.28 -28.50 2.46
CA ILE A 96 33.13 -29.66 2.13
C ILE A 96 33.51 -30.41 3.41
N ASP A 97 34.01 -29.70 4.42
CA ASP A 97 34.40 -30.32 5.68
C ASP A 97 33.22 -30.94 6.43
N LEU A 98 32.05 -30.31 6.36
CA LEU A 98 30.83 -30.86 6.97
C LEU A 98 30.35 -32.12 6.27
N ARG A 99 30.55 -32.24 4.95
CA ARG A 99 30.23 -33.47 4.18
C ARG A 99 31.19 -34.61 4.53
N LEU A 100 32.47 -34.31 4.73
CA LEU A 100 33.43 -35.29 5.20
C LEU A 100 33.11 -35.78 6.61
N ASP A 101 32.74 -34.88 7.52
CA ASP A 101 32.25 -35.21 8.86
C ASP A 101 30.99 -36.08 8.82
N GLN A 102 30.08 -35.82 7.87
CA GLN A 102 28.87 -36.61 7.68
C GLN A 102 29.22 -38.04 7.24
N GLU A 103 30.16 -38.20 6.31
CA GLU A 103 30.59 -39.52 5.83
C GLU A 103 31.24 -40.30 6.95
N ASP A 104 32.13 -39.72 7.78
CA ASP A 104 32.75 -40.35 8.95
C ASP A 104 31.70 -40.78 9.97
N ASN A 105 30.78 -39.93 10.35
CA ASN A 105 29.70 -40.23 11.28
C ASN A 105 28.77 -41.35 10.74
N ALA A 106 28.49 -41.36 9.44
CA ALA A 106 27.70 -42.39 8.80
C ALA A 106 28.44 -43.75 8.80
N ALA A 107 29.75 -43.77 8.51
CA ALA A 107 30.58 -44.98 8.57
C ALA A 107 30.65 -45.54 9.99
N ARG A 108 30.81 -44.69 11.00
CA ARG A 108 30.76 -45.06 12.42
C ARG A 108 29.41 -45.69 12.79
N LEU A 109 28.31 -45.10 12.40
CA LEU A 109 26.96 -45.67 12.62
C LEU A 109 26.82 -47.02 11.96
N ALA A 110 27.28 -47.17 10.71
CA ALA A 110 27.25 -48.43 9.98
C ALA A 110 28.05 -49.56 10.69
N SER A 111 29.24 -49.23 11.23
CA SER A 111 30.08 -50.13 12.03
C SER A 111 29.35 -50.61 13.30
N LEU A 112 28.74 -49.67 14.05
CA LEU A 112 27.97 -50.00 15.25
C LEU A 112 26.75 -50.86 14.97
N LEU A 113 26.06 -50.61 13.87
CA LEU A 113 24.93 -51.45 13.41
C LEU A 113 25.37 -52.89 13.02
N ALA A 114 26.57 -53.06 12.46
CA ALA A 114 27.13 -54.35 12.19
C ALA A 114 27.50 -55.07 13.51
N GLN A 115 28.07 -54.36 14.47
CA GLN A 115 28.41 -54.89 15.82
C GLN A 115 27.11 -55.32 16.57
N GLU A 116 26.07 -54.51 16.53
CA GLU A 116 24.76 -54.80 17.15
C GLU A 116 24.17 -56.09 16.56
N ARG A 117 24.19 -56.28 15.23
CA ARG A 117 23.74 -57.51 14.58
C ARG A 117 24.51 -58.73 15.03
N PHE A 118 25.85 -58.60 15.15
CA PHE A 118 26.69 -59.69 15.66
C PHE A 118 26.32 -60.06 17.10
N GLN A 119 26.20 -59.07 17.98
CA GLN A 119 25.86 -59.29 19.40
C GLN A 119 24.46 -59.85 19.56
N ARG A 120 23.50 -59.40 18.80
CA ARG A 120 22.12 -59.91 18.80
C ARG A 120 22.07 -61.40 18.40
N ASN A 121 22.77 -61.76 17.32
CA ASN A 121 22.87 -63.17 16.88
C ASN A 121 23.61 -64.02 17.92
N ASN A 122 24.61 -63.49 18.62
CA ASN A 122 25.31 -64.15 19.68
C ASN A 122 24.39 -64.40 20.89
N LEU A 123 23.66 -63.39 21.33
CA LEU A 123 22.70 -63.49 22.44
C LEU A 123 21.61 -64.52 22.11
N GLU A 124 21.08 -64.52 20.89
CA GLU A 124 20.08 -65.51 20.45
C GLU A 124 20.62 -66.94 20.52
N ARG A 125 21.86 -67.17 20.07
CA ARG A 125 22.52 -68.51 20.15
C ARG A 125 22.72 -68.91 21.60
N LEU A 126 23.18 -68.01 22.49
CA LEU A 126 23.32 -68.28 23.92
C LEU A 126 21.95 -68.64 24.56
N ASN A 127 20.89 -67.92 24.21
CA ASN A 127 19.53 -68.28 24.68
C ASN A 127 19.10 -69.63 24.28
N GLN A 128 19.37 -70.05 23.03
CA GLN A 128 19.09 -71.42 22.55
C GLN A 128 19.91 -72.51 23.30
N LEU A 129 21.18 -72.23 23.61
CA LEU A 129 22.04 -73.14 24.40
C LEU A 129 21.58 -73.22 25.84
N ALA A 130 21.15 -72.10 26.45
CA ALA A 130 20.64 -72.12 27.84
C ALA A 130 19.36 -72.90 27.98
N ALA A 131 18.48 -72.86 26.99
CA ALA A 131 17.26 -73.77 26.96
C ALA A 131 17.58 -75.21 27.07
N ASN A 132 18.80 -75.67 26.65
CA ASN A 132 19.32 -77.01 26.74
C ASN A 132 20.29 -77.17 27.93
N SER A 133 20.31 -76.31 28.92
CA SER A 133 21.22 -76.30 30.11
C SER A 133 22.72 -76.21 29.75
N ASN A 134 23.11 -75.69 28.60
CA ASN A 134 24.50 -75.65 28.10
C ASN A 134 25.11 -74.23 28.09
N ALA A 135 24.44 -73.28 28.67
CA ALA A 135 24.99 -71.92 28.87
C ALA A 135 24.73 -71.44 30.32
N SER A 136 25.64 -70.60 30.90
CA SER A 136 25.44 -70.07 32.22
C SER A 136 24.64 -68.74 32.20
N ALA A 137 23.89 -68.48 33.29
CA ALA A 137 23.14 -67.23 33.42
C ALA A 137 24.07 -65.95 33.28
N ASN A 138 25.28 -66.02 33.82
CA ASN A 138 26.25 -64.95 33.71
C ASN A 138 26.65 -64.65 32.27
N GLN A 139 26.78 -65.64 31.39
CA GLN A 139 27.08 -65.43 29.98
C GLN A 139 25.92 -64.73 29.22
N LEU A 140 24.70 -65.02 29.58
CA LEU A 140 23.50 -64.35 29.04
C LEU A 140 23.45 -62.89 29.49
N ASP A 141 23.62 -62.64 30.78
CA ASP A 141 23.62 -61.31 31.35
C ASP A 141 24.73 -60.42 30.75
N GLU A 142 25.94 -60.97 30.58
CA GLU A 142 27.04 -60.27 29.92
C GLU A 142 26.73 -59.95 28.46
N ALA A 143 26.21 -60.92 27.67
CA ALA A 143 25.85 -60.70 26.29
C ALA A 143 24.71 -59.67 26.13
N GLN A 144 23.72 -59.70 27.03
CA GLN A 144 22.65 -58.73 27.07
C GLN A 144 23.19 -57.34 27.40
N ALA A 145 24.01 -57.20 28.44
CA ALA A 145 24.60 -55.90 28.81
C ALA A 145 25.44 -55.31 27.67
N GLN A 146 26.22 -56.16 26.95
CA GLN A 146 27.02 -55.75 25.81
C GLN A 146 26.16 -55.23 24.65
N LEU A 147 25.05 -55.95 24.35
CA LEU A 147 24.05 -55.50 23.34
C LEU A 147 23.42 -54.18 23.73
N ASP A 148 23.02 -54.05 25.00
CA ASP A 148 22.39 -52.82 25.49
C ASP A 148 23.35 -51.62 25.41
N MET A 149 24.62 -51.78 25.74
CA MET A 149 25.67 -50.77 25.57
C MET A 149 25.79 -50.33 24.09
N THR A 150 25.88 -51.29 23.18
CA THR A 150 25.97 -51.01 21.73
C THR A 150 24.70 -50.29 21.19
N VAL A 151 23.55 -50.64 21.69
CA VAL A 151 22.28 -49.92 21.34
C VAL A 151 22.35 -48.47 21.78
N GLN A 152 22.92 -48.15 22.95
CA GLN A 152 23.13 -46.80 23.40
C GLN A 152 24.17 -46.02 22.54
N GLU A 153 25.22 -46.69 22.10
CA GLU A 153 26.24 -46.13 21.20
C GLU A 153 25.63 -45.81 19.81
N ILE A 154 24.78 -46.68 19.28
CA ILE A 154 24.04 -46.43 18.04
C ILE A 154 23.16 -45.19 18.17
N ARG A 155 22.47 -45.04 19.31
CA ARG A 155 21.67 -43.80 19.54
C ARG A 155 22.53 -42.54 19.49
N ARG A 156 23.70 -42.55 20.13
CA ARG A 156 24.67 -41.41 20.10
C ARG A 156 25.15 -41.15 18.67
N ALA A 157 25.53 -42.20 17.93
CA ALA A 157 25.99 -42.09 16.55
C ALA A 157 24.91 -41.52 15.62
N ARG A 158 23.64 -41.90 15.79
CA ARG A 158 22.50 -41.33 15.04
C ARG A 158 22.34 -39.83 15.33
N VAL A 159 22.52 -39.42 16.58
CA VAL A 159 22.48 -37.96 16.95
C VAL A 159 23.62 -37.22 16.26
N ALA A 160 24.83 -37.81 16.22
CA ALA A 160 25.98 -37.20 15.54
C ALA A 160 25.70 -36.97 14.02
N VAL A 161 25.14 -38.01 13.34
CA VAL A 161 24.72 -37.91 11.94
C VAL A 161 23.71 -36.79 11.77
N ALA A 162 22.64 -36.74 12.56
CA ALA A 162 21.60 -35.72 12.47
C ALA A 162 22.14 -34.30 12.74
N GLN A 163 23.10 -34.15 13.65
CA GLN A 163 23.76 -32.86 13.91
C GLN A 163 24.56 -32.37 12.71
N THR A 164 25.27 -33.28 12.03
CA THR A 164 26.06 -32.90 10.85
C THR A 164 25.14 -32.57 9.68
N GLU A 165 24.08 -33.34 9.46
CA GLU A 165 23.04 -33.03 8.46
C GLU A 165 22.46 -31.63 8.69
N ARG A 166 22.10 -31.31 9.93
CA ARG A 166 21.60 -29.97 10.26
C ARG A 166 22.60 -28.85 9.97
N ARG A 167 23.91 -29.07 10.21
CA ARG A 167 24.95 -28.09 9.87
C ARG A 167 25.09 -27.90 8.36
N ILE A 168 24.95 -28.96 7.58
CA ILE A 168 24.95 -28.91 6.12
C ILE A 168 23.75 -28.13 5.60
N GLU A 169 22.57 -28.35 6.17
CA GLU A 169 21.40 -27.52 5.86
C GLU A 169 21.65 -26.03 6.15
N GLN A 170 22.26 -25.72 7.30
CA GLN A 170 22.58 -24.36 7.74
C GLN A 170 23.69 -23.70 6.91
N SER A 171 24.49 -24.47 6.14
CA SER A 171 25.44 -23.88 5.18
C SER A 171 24.75 -23.22 3.99
N GLN A 172 23.46 -23.47 3.79
CA GLN A 172 22.62 -22.78 2.82
C GLN A 172 21.70 -21.82 3.56
N VAL A 173 21.98 -20.53 3.44
CA VAL A 173 21.14 -19.47 3.99
C VAL A 173 19.93 -19.31 3.08
N ILE A 174 18.76 -19.75 3.55
CA ILE A 174 17.52 -19.78 2.76
C ILE A 174 16.66 -18.55 2.97
N ALA A 175 15.87 -18.18 1.95
CA ALA A 175 14.90 -17.10 2.02
C ALA A 175 13.71 -17.48 2.92
N PRO A 176 13.39 -16.71 3.99
CA PRO A 176 12.25 -16.98 4.85
C PRO A 176 10.90 -16.64 4.20
N PHE A 177 10.90 -15.81 3.17
CA PHE A 177 9.74 -15.42 2.36
C PHE A 177 10.19 -15.08 0.94
N THR A 178 9.25 -15.10 -0.01
CA THR A 178 9.50 -14.69 -1.39
C THR A 178 9.74 -13.17 -1.45
N GLY A 179 10.84 -12.76 -2.08
CA GLY A 179 11.21 -11.35 -2.15
C GLY A 179 12.31 -11.07 -3.18
N VAL A 180 12.79 -9.85 -3.18
CA VAL A 180 13.91 -9.39 -4.02
C VAL A 180 15.10 -9.06 -3.12
N VAL A 181 16.29 -9.49 -3.53
CA VAL A 181 17.54 -9.11 -2.86
C VAL A 181 17.83 -7.64 -3.19
N VAL A 182 17.73 -6.77 -2.19
CA VAL A 182 17.96 -5.32 -2.39
C VAL A 182 19.37 -4.88 -2.00
N GLU A 183 20.05 -5.68 -1.19
CA GLU A 183 21.40 -5.40 -0.74
C GLU A 183 22.17 -6.71 -0.52
N ARG A 184 23.40 -6.77 -1.00
CA ARG A 184 24.34 -7.84 -0.76
C ARG A 184 25.41 -7.33 0.20
N LEU A 185 25.58 -7.99 1.34
CA LEU A 185 26.45 -7.57 2.42
C LEU A 185 27.74 -8.39 2.48
N VAL A 186 27.87 -9.41 1.63
CA VAL A 186 29.04 -10.29 1.54
C VAL A 186 29.36 -10.62 0.09
N GLU A 187 30.64 -10.96 -0.16
CA GLU A 187 31.14 -11.33 -1.49
C GLU A 187 31.55 -12.80 -1.54
N VAL A 188 31.53 -13.38 -2.75
CA VAL A 188 32.03 -14.73 -2.99
C VAL A 188 33.53 -14.79 -2.64
N GLY A 189 33.93 -15.79 -1.84
CA GLY A 189 35.29 -15.96 -1.32
C GLY A 189 35.53 -15.31 0.03
N GLU A 190 34.62 -14.48 0.52
CA GLU A 190 34.67 -13.88 1.85
C GLU A 190 34.37 -14.92 2.93
N PHE A 191 34.97 -14.74 4.12
CA PHE A 191 34.65 -15.57 5.28
C PHE A 191 33.60 -14.87 6.13
N VAL A 192 32.50 -15.55 6.39
CA VAL A 192 31.42 -15.08 7.25
C VAL A 192 31.41 -15.82 8.58
N ALA A 193 31.08 -15.08 9.64
CA ALA A 193 30.84 -15.67 10.95
C ALA A 193 29.35 -15.97 11.13
N ARG A 194 29.04 -16.92 11.99
CA ARG A 194 27.65 -17.21 12.38
C ARG A 194 26.96 -15.96 12.92
N GLY A 195 25.78 -15.62 12.41
CA GLY A 195 25.02 -14.43 12.79
C GLY A 195 25.38 -13.17 12.01
N ALA A 196 26.41 -13.19 11.15
CA ALA A 196 26.74 -12.06 10.29
C ALA A 196 25.61 -11.83 9.25
N GLU A 197 25.22 -10.58 9.04
CA GLU A 197 24.26 -10.21 8.00
C GLU A 197 24.87 -10.45 6.60
N VAL A 198 24.19 -11.17 5.73
CA VAL A 198 24.70 -11.56 4.42
C VAL A 198 23.95 -10.91 3.26
N ALA A 199 22.67 -10.64 3.42
CA ALA A 199 21.84 -9.98 2.43
C ALA A 199 20.61 -9.33 3.07
N ARG A 200 20.01 -8.36 2.37
CA ARG A 200 18.70 -7.82 2.71
C ARG A 200 17.68 -8.27 1.68
N LEU A 201 16.62 -8.92 2.14
CA LEU A 201 15.51 -9.44 1.33
C LEU A 201 14.25 -8.64 1.62
N VAL A 202 13.58 -8.15 0.58
CA VAL A 202 12.37 -7.35 0.68
C VAL A 202 11.26 -7.96 -0.14
N ASP A 203 10.12 -8.19 0.48
CA ASP A 203 8.90 -8.64 -0.18
C ASP A 203 8.27 -7.47 -0.96
N THR A 204 8.32 -7.54 -2.27
CA THR A 204 7.80 -6.49 -3.15
C THR A 204 6.32 -6.66 -3.51
N GLU A 205 5.69 -7.76 -3.11
CA GLU A 205 4.27 -8.04 -3.39
C GLU A 205 3.37 -7.60 -2.23
N ASN A 206 3.77 -7.92 -1.01
CA ASN A 206 2.99 -7.60 0.19
C ASN A 206 3.38 -6.21 0.72
N ARG A 207 2.77 -5.19 0.14
CA ARG A 207 3.02 -3.79 0.50
C ARG A 207 1.92 -3.24 1.37
N GLU A 208 2.27 -2.21 2.12
CA GLU A 208 1.33 -1.40 2.89
C GLU A 208 1.82 0.05 2.99
N ILE A 209 0.93 0.94 3.36
CA ILE A 209 1.26 2.33 3.63
C ILE A 209 1.38 2.49 5.13
N ARG A 210 2.49 3.02 5.58
CA ARG A 210 2.70 3.48 6.95
C ARG A 210 2.48 4.97 7.00
N ALA A 211 1.49 5.41 7.77
CA ALA A 211 1.20 6.82 8.00
C ALA A 211 1.25 7.14 9.50
N GLN A 212 1.68 8.36 9.82
CA GLN A 212 1.65 8.89 11.19
C GLN A 212 0.46 9.83 11.31
N ALA A 213 -0.42 9.57 12.26
CA ALA A 213 -1.66 10.30 12.46
C ALA A 213 -1.75 10.87 13.88
N PRO A 214 -2.32 12.08 14.08
CA PRO A 214 -2.57 12.62 15.41
C PRO A 214 -3.54 11.74 16.21
N LEU A 215 -3.35 11.66 17.52
CA LEU A 215 -4.23 10.89 18.40
C LEU A 215 -5.70 11.33 18.34
N SER A 216 -5.98 12.59 17.92
CA SER A 216 -7.35 13.09 17.77
C SER A 216 -8.21 12.31 16.77
N VAL A 217 -7.60 11.67 15.75
CA VAL A 217 -8.34 10.88 14.75
C VAL A 217 -8.51 9.41 15.16
N ALA A 218 -7.87 8.95 16.23
CA ALA A 218 -7.87 7.54 16.63
C ALA A 218 -9.28 6.97 16.87
N ALA A 219 -10.19 7.80 17.41
CA ALA A 219 -11.57 7.40 17.69
C ALA A 219 -12.38 7.05 16.42
N TRP A 220 -11.97 7.58 15.26
CA TRP A 220 -12.67 7.44 13.99
C TRP A 220 -12.13 6.34 13.10
N LEU A 221 -10.95 5.79 13.44
CA LEU A 221 -10.27 4.78 12.64
C LEU A 221 -10.64 3.37 13.10
N ARG A 222 -11.03 2.54 12.14
CA ARG A 222 -11.32 1.12 12.34
C ARG A 222 -10.73 0.30 11.20
N PRO A 223 -10.29 -0.93 11.46
CA PRO A 223 -9.90 -1.85 10.38
C PRO A 223 -11.04 -2.02 9.37
N GLY A 224 -10.69 -2.01 8.08
CA GLY A 224 -11.64 -2.09 6.98
C GLY A 224 -12.24 -0.76 6.53
N LEU A 225 -12.01 0.34 7.24
CA LEU A 225 -12.46 1.66 6.80
C LEU A 225 -11.73 2.06 5.52
N GLU A 226 -12.48 2.36 4.46
CA GLU A 226 -11.95 2.90 3.21
C GLU A 226 -11.49 4.35 3.40
N VAL A 227 -10.25 4.62 3.03
CA VAL A 227 -9.65 5.96 3.06
C VAL A 227 -9.08 6.31 1.70
N THR A 228 -9.13 7.59 1.34
CA THR A 228 -8.53 8.07 0.10
C THR A 228 -7.02 8.17 0.25
N VAL A 229 -6.30 7.57 -0.68
CA VAL A 229 -4.84 7.67 -0.79
C VAL A 229 -4.50 8.43 -2.06
N LEU A 230 -3.67 9.46 -1.92
CA LEU A 230 -3.16 10.26 -3.03
C LEU A 230 -1.68 9.93 -3.27
N HIS A 231 -1.37 9.42 -4.46
CA HIS A 231 -0.01 9.19 -4.94
C HIS A 231 0.23 10.03 -6.21
N GLY A 232 1.01 11.09 -6.10
CA GLY A 232 1.14 12.09 -7.18
C GLY A 232 -0.18 12.81 -7.44
N GLN A 233 -0.81 12.53 -8.59
CA GLN A 233 -2.12 13.06 -8.99
C GLN A 233 -3.24 12.00 -8.97
N LEU A 234 -2.88 10.74 -8.66
CA LEU A 234 -3.81 9.63 -8.68
C LEU A 234 -4.41 9.42 -7.29
N GLU A 235 -5.73 9.44 -7.22
CA GLU A 235 -6.50 9.09 -6.03
C GLU A 235 -6.98 7.65 -6.12
N SER A 236 -6.86 6.92 -5.03
CA SER A 236 -7.39 5.55 -4.90
C SER A 236 -8.01 5.35 -3.52
N LEU A 237 -9.00 4.47 -3.44
CA LEU A 237 -9.55 4.02 -2.16
C LEU A 237 -8.76 2.82 -1.67
N SER A 238 -8.41 2.84 -0.40
CA SER A 238 -7.62 1.78 0.23
C SER A 238 -8.09 1.54 1.66
N PRO A 239 -8.30 0.30 2.07
CA PRO A 239 -8.79 0.02 3.42
C PRO A 239 -7.69 0.22 4.47
N VAL A 240 -8.07 0.80 5.59
CA VAL A 240 -7.25 0.80 6.81
C VAL A 240 -7.09 -0.64 7.28
N ARG A 241 -5.86 -1.11 7.33
CA ARG A 241 -5.56 -2.45 7.85
C ARG A 241 -5.56 -2.46 9.36
N GLN A 242 -4.89 -1.49 9.95
CA GLN A 242 -4.75 -1.41 11.39
C GLN A 242 -4.41 0.01 11.83
N ALA A 243 -4.98 0.45 12.93
CA ALA A 243 -4.55 1.58 13.72
C ALA A 243 -3.84 1.03 14.96
N ILE A 244 -2.56 1.36 15.15
CA ILE A 244 -1.78 0.83 16.27
C ILE A 244 -2.10 1.67 17.50
N PRO A 245 -2.73 1.09 18.55
CA PRO A 245 -3.25 1.86 19.67
C PRO A 245 -2.16 2.28 20.68
N VAL A 246 -1.00 2.70 20.14
CA VAL A 246 0.13 3.19 20.92
C VAL A 246 0.59 4.50 20.30
N GLY A 247 0.39 5.59 21.02
CA GLY A 247 0.84 6.91 20.61
C GLY A 247 2.16 7.28 21.27
N ASP A 248 2.96 8.03 20.57
CA ASP A 248 4.15 8.66 21.13
C ASP A 248 3.78 9.89 21.96
N GLU A 249 4.20 9.93 23.22
CA GLU A 249 3.83 10.98 24.18
C GLU A 249 4.34 12.37 23.77
N ARG A 250 5.46 12.43 23.07
CA ARG A 250 6.12 13.68 22.66
C ARG A 250 5.50 14.26 21.40
N SER A 251 5.33 13.45 20.36
CA SER A 251 4.75 13.87 19.09
C SER A 251 3.22 13.86 19.10
N ARG A 252 2.60 13.11 20.01
CA ARG A 252 1.16 12.81 20.06
C ARG A 252 0.62 12.21 18.77
N MET A 253 1.47 11.45 18.10
CA MET A 253 1.15 10.73 16.87
C MET A 253 1.07 9.23 17.14
N PHE A 254 0.28 8.52 16.36
CA PHE A 254 0.23 7.07 16.35
C PHE A 254 0.31 6.56 14.92
N GLU A 255 0.63 5.29 14.76
CA GLU A 255 0.84 4.69 13.46
C GLU A 255 -0.45 4.08 12.91
N VAL A 256 -0.73 4.38 11.64
CA VAL A 256 -1.83 3.81 10.87
C VAL A 256 -1.25 3.03 9.70
N ARG A 257 -1.74 1.81 9.52
CA ARG A 257 -1.41 0.92 8.40
C ARG A 257 -2.59 0.87 7.45
N VAL A 258 -2.35 1.22 6.18
CA VAL A 258 -3.34 1.19 5.10
C VAL A 258 -2.86 0.23 4.03
N ALA A 259 -3.76 -0.50 3.40
CA ALA A 259 -3.38 -1.40 2.32
C ALA A 259 -2.83 -0.60 1.12
N ALA A 260 -1.76 -1.10 0.51
CA ALA A 260 -1.29 -0.57 -0.76
C ALA A 260 -1.95 -1.37 -1.89
N THR A 261 -3.05 -0.84 -2.43
CA THR A 261 -3.89 -1.55 -3.40
C THR A 261 -3.40 -1.46 -4.83
N ASP A 262 -2.64 -0.41 -5.17
CA ASP A 262 -2.13 -0.20 -6.52
C ASP A 262 -0.77 -0.92 -6.71
N PRO A 263 -0.67 -1.84 -7.68
CA PRO A 263 0.58 -2.55 -7.98
C PRO A 263 1.71 -1.63 -8.51
N ALA A 264 1.40 -0.45 -8.99
CA ALA A 264 2.39 0.51 -9.48
C ALA A 264 3.14 1.26 -8.36
N TRP A 265 2.68 1.20 -7.13
CA TRP A 265 3.35 1.89 -6.03
C TRP A 265 4.63 1.18 -5.61
N VAL A 266 5.75 1.85 -5.78
CA VAL A 266 7.07 1.34 -5.39
C VAL A 266 7.29 1.54 -3.89
N ILE A 267 7.92 0.57 -3.24
CA ILE A 267 8.34 0.69 -1.83
C ILE A 267 9.26 1.92 -1.69
N GLY A 268 9.00 2.74 -0.68
CA GLY A 268 9.67 4.04 -0.48
C GLY A 268 8.92 5.23 -1.08
N SER A 269 7.90 5.01 -1.92
CA SER A 269 7.12 6.11 -2.50
C SER A 269 6.36 6.89 -1.42
N PRO A 270 6.38 8.23 -1.49
CA PRO A 270 5.58 9.08 -0.62
C PRO A 270 4.12 9.09 -1.10
N VAL A 271 3.20 9.03 -0.15
CA VAL A 271 1.75 9.13 -0.39
C VAL A 271 1.13 10.08 0.64
N ARG A 272 -0.11 10.51 0.38
CA ARG A 272 -0.92 11.22 1.37
C ARG A 272 -2.19 10.42 1.61
N VAL A 273 -2.57 10.29 2.86
CA VAL A 273 -3.75 9.52 3.28
C VAL A 273 -4.76 10.48 3.92
N ALA A 274 -6.00 10.45 3.44
CA ALA A 274 -7.10 11.24 3.99
C ALA A 274 -7.76 10.44 5.12
N LEU A 275 -7.49 10.78 6.36
CA LEU A 275 -8.08 10.14 7.53
C LEU A 275 -9.30 10.93 8.03
N PRO A 276 -10.39 10.28 8.49
CA PRO A 276 -11.53 10.98 9.07
C PRO A 276 -11.10 11.75 10.34
N ASN A 277 -11.54 13.00 10.44
CA ASN A 277 -11.22 13.88 11.55
C ASN A 277 -12.49 14.49 12.14
N GLY A 278 -13.42 13.66 12.50
CA GLY A 278 -14.69 14.03 13.12
C GLY A 278 -15.78 13.02 12.87
N GLU A 279 -16.90 13.25 13.53
CA GLU A 279 -18.08 12.41 13.37
C GLU A 279 -18.64 12.54 11.95
N PRO A 280 -18.93 11.42 11.27
CA PRO A 280 -19.65 11.45 10.02
C PRO A 280 -21.01 12.09 10.20
N ARG A 281 -21.32 13.13 9.43
CA ARG A 281 -22.61 13.81 9.46
C ARG A 281 -23.21 13.93 8.09
N GLN A 282 -24.51 13.86 8.01
CA GLN A 282 -25.24 14.10 6.79
C GLN A 282 -25.18 15.58 6.44
N LEU A 283 -24.70 15.91 5.27
CA LEU A 283 -24.56 17.28 4.80
C LEU A 283 -24.79 17.38 3.29
N VAL A 284 -25.11 18.58 2.82
CA VAL A 284 -25.23 18.87 1.41
C VAL A 284 -23.92 19.41 0.91
N ALA A 285 -23.40 18.83 -0.15
CA ALA A 285 -22.17 19.27 -0.80
C ALA A 285 -22.42 19.57 -2.28
N VAL A 286 -21.78 20.63 -2.78
CA VAL A 286 -21.81 21.01 -4.19
C VAL A 286 -20.40 20.97 -4.79
N PRO A 287 -20.24 20.77 -6.10
CA PRO A 287 -18.96 20.94 -6.77
C PRO A 287 -18.38 22.31 -6.47
N ARG A 288 -17.07 22.37 -6.22
CA ARG A 288 -16.36 23.63 -5.91
C ARG A 288 -16.58 24.70 -6.99
N ASP A 289 -16.69 24.26 -8.26
CA ASP A 289 -16.92 25.15 -9.40
C ASP A 289 -18.34 25.73 -9.44
N ALA A 290 -19.28 25.21 -8.64
CA ALA A 290 -20.63 25.75 -8.52
C ALA A 290 -20.70 26.95 -7.54
N LEU A 291 -19.65 27.18 -6.74
CA LEU A 291 -19.58 28.30 -5.81
C LEU A 291 -19.20 29.59 -6.54
N VAL A 292 -20.07 30.56 -6.47
CA VAL A 292 -19.83 31.91 -7.02
C VAL A 292 -19.51 32.88 -5.90
N LEU A 293 -18.33 33.48 -5.98
CA LEU A 293 -17.88 34.51 -5.05
C LEU A 293 -18.02 35.88 -5.75
N ARG A 294 -18.83 36.75 -5.18
CA ARG A 294 -18.98 38.12 -5.70
C ARG A 294 -18.99 39.13 -4.55
N GLY A 295 -17.91 39.88 -4.44
CA GLY A 295 -17.68 40.76 -3.28
C GLY A 295 -17.47 39.94 -2.01
N SER A 296 -18.28 40.13 -1.02
CA SER A 296 -18.25 39.38 0.27
C SER A 296 -19.30 38.29 0.33
N GLU A 297 -20.05 38.05 -0.74
CA GLU A 297 -21.15 37.10 -0.77
C GLU A 297 -20.74 35.83 -1.50
N ILE A 298 -21.08 34.66 -0.89
CA ILE A 298 -20.94 33.36 -1.50
C ILE A 298 -22.33 32.80 -1.78
N PHE A 299 -22.56 32.40 -3.01
CA PHE A 299 -23.84 31.83 -3.42
C PHE A 299 -23.67 30.73 -4.46
N VAL A 300 -24.71 29.93 -4.64
CA VAL A 300 -24.86 28.98 -5.74
C VAL A 300 -26.02 29.42 -6.63
N LEU A 301 -25.93 29.08 -7.91
CA LEU A 301 -27.03 29.28 -8.85
C LEU A 301 -27.72 27.94 -9.10
N ARG A 302 -28.95 27.79 -8.63
CA ARG A 302 -29.78 26.61 -8.85
C ARG A 302 -30.60 26.78 -10.10
N VAL A 303 -30.76 25.72 -10.88
CA VAL A 303 -31.66 25.65 -12.03
C VAL A 303 -32.96 24.98 -11.62
N THR A 304 -34.06 25.70 -11.67
CA THR A 304 -35.39 25.18 -11.37
C THR A 304 -35.89 24.21 -12.44
N ALA A 305 -37.02 23.53 -12.18
CA ALA A 305 -37.67 22.64 -13.18
C ALA A 305 -38.02 23.38 -14.47
N ASP A 306 -38.37 24.67 -14.40
CA ASP A 306 -38.70 25.55 -15.54
C ASP A 306 -37.47 26.11 -16.26
N ASN A 307 -36.25 25.64 -15.93
CA ASN A 307 -34.96 26.12 -16.43
C ASN A 307 -34.71 27.62 -16.17
N VAL A 308 -35.14 28.09 -15.02
CA VAL A 308 -34.88 29.45 -14.55
C VAL A 308 -33.84 29.42 -13.46
N VAL A 309 -32.94 30.40 -13.46
CA VAL A 309 -31.85 30.53 -12.49
C VAL A 309 -32.34 31.16 -11.19
N GLU A 310 -32.08 30.49 -10.09
CA GLU A 310 -32.34 31.02 -8.75
C GLU A 310 -31.02 31.16 -8.00
N LYS A 311 -30.83 32.29 -7.37
CA LYS A 311 -29.66 32.60 -6.54
C LYS A 311 -29.95 32.17 -5.10
N ILE A 312 -29.11 31.29 -4.56
CA ILE A 312 -29.18 30.86 -3.17
C ILE A 312 -27.89 31.26 -2.45
N SER A 313 -28.02 32.17 -1.49
CA SER A 313 -26.89 32.54 -0.64
C SER A 313 -26.54 31.42 0.31
N VAL A 314 -25.27 31.04 0.37
CA VAL A 314 -24.80 29.90 1.17
C VAL A 314 -23.58 30.29 1.99
N ASN A 315 -23.39 29.60 3.11
CA ASN A 315 -22.11 29.56 3.82
C ASN A 315 -21.39 28.28 3.44
N THR A 316 -20.09 28.33 3.29
CA THR A 316 -19.27 27.17 3.01
C THR A 316 -18.77 26.52 4.31
N GLY A 317 -18.82 25.20 4.37
CA GLY A 317 -18.29 24.40 5.47
C GLY A 317 -17.00 23.67 5.08
N ILE A 318 -16.95 22.38 5.33
CA ILE A 318 -15.75 21.55 5.08
C ILE A 318 -15.54 21.30 3.58
N GLY A 319 -14.29 21.26 3.15
CA GLY A 319 -13.89 20.82 1.81
C GLY A 319 -13.80 19.30 1.73
N LEU A 320 -14.39 18.70 0.69
CA LEU A 320 -14.52 17.27 0.51
C LEU A 320 -13.97 16.86 -0.87
N GLY A 321 -12.68 17.04 -1.07
CA GLY A 321 -12.04 16.83 -2.38
C GLY A 321 -12.50 17.87 -3.40
N SER A 322 -13.19 17.45 -4.46
CA SER A 322 -13.80 18.31 -5.49
C SER A 322 -15.12 18.96 -5.04
N LEU A 323 -15.68 18.51 -3.91
CA LEU A 323 -16.93 19.03 -3.34
C LEU A 323 -16.65 20.00 -2.18
N VAL A 324 -17.64 20.82 -1.85
CA VAL A 324 -17.64 21.71 -0.69
C VAL A 324 -19.01 21.67 -0.01
N GLU A 325 -19.02 21.50 1.31
CA GLU A 325 -20.23 21.63 2.11
C GLU A 325 -20.85 23.00 1.93
N VAL A 326 -22.16 23.04 1.71
CA VAL A 326 -22.94 24.28 1.68
C VAL A 326 -24.01 24.24 2.74
N ILE A 327 -24.10 25.34 3.48
CA ILE A 327 -25.10 25.58 4.53
C ILE A 327 -26.01 26.69 4.01
N GLY A 328 -27.22 26.34 3.63
CA GLY A 328 -28.21 27.22 3.02
C GLY A 328 -29.43 26.45 2.52
N ASP A 329 -30.28 27.10 1.72
CA ASP A 329 -31.48 26.49 1.14
C ASP A 329 -31.16 25.68 -0.12
N VAL A 330 -30.21 24.74 0.00
CA VAL A 330 -29.84 23.78 -1.06
C VAL A 330 -30.12 22.39 -0.55
N SER A 331 -30.79 21.59 -1.37
CA SER A 331 -31.14 20.22 -1.09
C SER A 331 -30.37 19.23 -1.98
N GLY A 332 -30.20 18.01 -1.51
CA GLY A 332 -29.63 16.93 -2.35
C GLY A 332 -30.50 16.72 -3.60
N GLY A 333 -29.86 16.65 -4.77
CA GLY A 333 -30.53 16.55 -6.08
C GLY A 333 -30.80 17.90 -6.76
N ASP A 334 -30.54 19.04 -6.08
CA ASP A 334 -30.63 20.35 -6.73
C ASP A 334 -29.60 20.47 -7.85
N ARG A 335 -30.04 20.93 -9.03
CA ARG A 335 -29.17 21.20 -10.17
C ARG A 335 -28.46 22.54 -9.98
N VAL A 336 -27.16 22.50 -9.73
CA VAL A 336 -26.32 23.72 -9.52
C VAL A 336 -25.43 23.97 -10.73
N ILE A 337 -25.28 25.24 -11.12
CA ILE A 337 -24.51 25.62 -12.30
C ILE A 337 -23.02 25.59 -11.95
N THR A 338 -22.25 24.78 -12.69
CA THR A 338 -20.79 24.66 -12.54
C THR A 338 -20.02 25.49 -13.56
N ARG A 339 -20.61 25.76 -14.73
CA ARG A 339 -20.01 26.65 -15.75
C ARG A 339 -21.03 27.55 -16.38
N GLY A 340 -20.63 28.80 -16.66
CA GLY A 340 -21.49 29.82 -17.24
C GLY A 340 -22.18 30.74 -16.22
N ALA A 341 -21.94 30.55 -14.93
CA ALA A 341 -22.53 31.32 -13.83
C ALA A 341 -22.20 32.81 -13.83
N GLU A 342 -21.07 33.21 -14.43
CA GLU A 342 -20.46 34.54 -14.28
C GLU A 342 -21.31 35.69 -14.83
N ARG A 343 -22.13 35.42 -15.84
CA ARG A 343 -22.94 36.43 -16.57
C ARG A 343 -24.43 36.33 -16.30
N LEU A 344 -24.84 35.35 -15.48
CA LEU A 344 -26.25 35.10 -15.22
C LEU A 344 -26.81 36.03 -14.15
N GLN A 345 -28.07 36.37 -14.33
CA GLN A 345 -28.86 37.09 -13.33
C GLN A 345 -30.02 36.17 -12.82
N PRO A 346 -30.37 36.31 -11.53
CA PRO A 346 -31.56 35.64 -11.01
C PRO A 346 -32.80 35.90 -11.84
N GLY A 347 -33.58 34.86 -12.13
CA GLY A 347 -34.75 34.94 -12.96
C GLY A 347 -34.51 34.74 -14.47
N GLN A 348 -33.26 34.59 -14.91
CA GLN A 348 -32.94 34.37 -16.32
C GLN A 348 -33.15 32.91 -16.70
N SER A 349 -33.71 32.73 -17.92
CA SER A 349 -33.86 31.37 -18.51
C SER A 349 -32.52 30.87 -19.03
N VAL A 350 -32.24 29.57 -18.84
CA VAL A 350 -31.02 28.89 -19.27
C VAL A 350 -31.32 27.65 -20.09
N VAL A 351 -30.36 27.24 -20.92
CA VAL A 351 -30.37 25.95 -21.62
C VAL A 351 -29.24 25.12 -21.01
N VAL A 352 -29.58 23.97 -20.41
CA VAL A 352 -28.63 23.02 -19.89
C VAL A 352 -27.95 22.35 -21.07
N ALA A 353 -26.68 22.64 -21.28
CA ALA A 353 -25.80 21.91 -22.19
C ALA A 353 -25.52 20.54 -21.57
N GLY A 354 -25.84 19.46 -22.26
CA GLY A 354 -25.50 18.11 -21.78
C GLY A 354 -23.98 18.02 -21.53
N GLY A 355 -23.60 17.54 -20.35
CA GLY A 355 -22.22 17.28 -19.95
C GLY A 355 -21.66 16.03 -20.60
#